data_da39856276328710693f291d2f2ea8ef
#
_entry.id   da39856276328710693f291d2f2ea8ef
#
_cell.length_a   1.000
_cell.length_b   1.000
_cell.length_c   1.000
_cell.angle_alpha   90.00
_cell.angle_beta   90.00
_cell.angle_gamma   90.00
#
_symmetry.space_group_name_H-M   'P 1'
#
loop_
_entity.id
_entity.type
_entity.pdbx_description
1 polymer ?
#
loop_
_entity_poly.entity_id
_entity_poly.type
_entity_poly.pdbx_seq_one_letter_code
_entity_poly.pdbx_strand_id
1 'polypeptide(L)'
;MRNNNITILGTGSYLPSNVVTNKDLCKHIDTTPEWVVDKLGITERRIIVDETTADLAYQAAINTLENAKVDKEDLDLIMVVTSSPDQISPSTACTLHKMLNIKKDTPSFDINAVCGGFVYAMSFASTLISSGAYKKILIIASETYSKHTNVYDRNCVFFGDGAGGLVLGTSKNGWSIGHIASNGSGSGMTGFRMPLSDPFTMIGREVWEQAVRVLPESIKIVMEEAELEVDDIKLLVPHQPSINILKTVAKEVGMSMDNVKTVQHKYGNIAGASIPIALHDAFKNNEIEKGDKILLSAVGSGWAWGSMVINYED
;
A
#
# COMPACT_ATOMS: atom_id res chain seq x y z
N MET A 1 7.96 16.65 -9.12
CA MET A 1 7.59 16.95 -10.53
C MET A 1 6.12 16.63 -10.75
N ARG A 2 5.37 17.57 -11.32
CA ARG A 2 3.93 17.36 -11.60
C ARG A 2 3.73 16.48 -12.83
N ASN A 3 3.00 15.39 -12.65
CA ASN A 3 2.56 14.49 -13.72
C ASN A 3 1.12 14.85 -14.08
N ASN A 4 0.89 15.27 -15.31
CA ASN A 4 -0.42 15.68 -15.80
C ASN A 4 -1.11 14.54 -16.57
N ASN A 5 -2.41 14.74 -16.81
CA ASN A 5 -3.24 13.84 -17.60
C ASN A 5 -3.36 12.42 -17.02
N ILE A 6 -3.42 12.29 -15.70
CA ILE A 6 -3.58 11.00 -15.01
C ILE A 6 -4.84 10.96 -14.17
N THR A 7 -5.45 9.78 -14.04
CA THR A 7 -6.56 9.55 -13.10
C THR A 7 -6.61 8.08 -12.67
N ILE A 8 -7.32 7.83 -11.56
CA ILE A 8 -7.68 6.49 -11.10
C ILE A 8 -8.96 6.08 -11.82
N LEU A 9 -8.89 5.07 -12.70
CA LEU A 9 -10.07 4.56 -13.43
C LEU A 9 -10.94 3.66 -12.56
N GLY A 10 -10.35 2.96 -11.60
CA GLY A 10 -11.05 2.12 -10.63
C GLY A 10 -10.09 1.43 -9.70
N THR A 11 -10.62 0.98 -8.57
CA THR A 11 -9.86 0.32 -7.49
C THR A 11 -10.48 -1.03 -7.15
N GLY A 12 -9.70 -1.94 -6.58
CA GLY A 12 -10.19 -3.23 -6.09
C GLY A 12 -9.35 -3.76 -4.96
N SER A 13 -9.89 -4.69 -4.19
CA SER A 13 -9.15 -5.40 -3.16
C SER A 13 -9.64 -6.84 -3.01
N TYR A 14 -8.80 -7.67 -2.43
CA TYR A 14 -9.15 -9.00 -1.96
C TYR A 14 -8.49 -9.27 -0.62
N LEU A 15 -9.27 -9.82 0.29
CA LEU A 15 -8.85 -10.16 1.64
C LEU A 15 -9.25 -11.60 1.95
N PRO A 16 -8.34 -12.43 2.50
CA PRO A 16 -8.67 -13.78 2.90
C PRO A 16 -9.89 -13.86 3.83
N SER A 17 -10.64 -14.92 3.75
CA SER A 17 -11.84 -15.12 4.57
C SER A 17 -11.51 -15.45 6.03
N ASN A 18 -10.35 -16.04 6.30
CA ASN A 18 -9.94 -16.45 7.63
C ASN A 18 -9.59 -15.25 8.51
N VAL A 19 -10.37 -15.02 9.54
CA VAL A 19 -10.21 -13.93 10.53
C VAL A 19 -9.46 -14.45 11.73
N VAL A 20 -8.37 -13.78 12.10
CA VAL A 20 -7.58 -14.09 13.30
C VAL A 20 -7.65 -12.87 14.23
N THR A 21 -8.19 -13.07 15.43
CA THR A 21 -8.35 -12.02 16.45
C THR A 21 -7.10 -11.89 17.32
N ASN A 22 -6.98 -10.75 18.02
CA ASN A 22 -5.94 -10.57 19.03
C ASN A 22 -6.01 -11.67 20.10
N LYS A 23 -7.23 -12.08 20.51
CA LYS A 23 -7.43 -13.13 21.49
C LYS A 23 -6.83 -14.48 21.05
N ASP A 24 -6.84 -14.75 19.74
CA ASP A 24 -6.26 -15.99 19.21
C ASP A 24 -4.73 -15.96 19.25
N LEU A 25 -4.10 -14.84 18.88
CA LEU A 25 -2.64 -14.70 18.89
C LEU A 25 -2.07 -14.62 20.31
N CYS A 26 -2.71 -13.86 21.20
CA CYS A 26 -2.22 -13.64 22.57
C CYS A 26 -2.22 -14.90 23.46
N LYS A 27 -2.73 -16.03 22.96
CA LYS A 27 -2.58 -17.34 23.64
C LYS A 27 -1.14 -17.85 23.69
N HIS A 28 -0.29 -17.36 22.79
CA HIS A 28 1.05 -17.92 22.53
C HIS A 28 2.20 -16.94 22.76
N ILE A 29 1.88 -15.66 23.08
CA ILE A 29 2.86 -14.58 23.21
C ILE A 29 2.60 -13.75 24.46
N ASP A 30 3.64 -13.11 24.99
CA ASP A 30 3.56 -12.22 26.16
C ASP A 30 3.03 -10.84 25.77
N THR A 31 1.70 -10.75 25.57
CA THR A 31 0.95 -9.50 25.33
C THR A 31 -0.54 -9.73 25.62
N THR A 32 -1.33 -8.65 25.59
CA THR A 32 -2.78 -8.74 25.76
C THR A 32 -3.52 -8.12 24.58
N PRO A 33 -4.77 -8.57 24.29
CA PRO A 33 -5.60 -7.96 23.26
C PRO A 33 -5.76 -6.44 23.43
N GLU A 34 -5.89 -5.97 24.67
CA GLU A 34 -6.06 -4.55 25.01
C GLU A 34 -4.80 -3.75 24.65
N TRP A 35 -3.60 -4.31 24.92
CA TRP A 35 -2.34 -3.69 24.53
C TRP A 35 -2.24 -3.53 23.01
N VAL A 36 -2.62 -4.56 22.25
CA VAL A 36 -2.59 -4.51 20.78
C VAL A 36 -3.54 -3.43 20.26
N VAL A 37 -4.75 -3.34 20.79
CA VAL A 37 -5.72 -2.29 20.41
C VAL A 37 -5.19 -0.90 20.77
N ASP A 38 -4.70 -0.70 22.00
CA ASP A 38 -4.22 0.61 22.49
C ASP A 38 -3.00 1.11 21.71
N LYS A 39 -2.03 0.24 21.43
CA LYS A 39 -0.77 0.63 20.79
C LYS A 39 -0.83 0.62 19.27
N LEU A 40 -1.56 -0.33 18.69
CA LEU A 40 -1.56 -0.55 17.24
C LEU A 40 -2.88 -0.17 16.57
N GLY A 41 -3.99 -0.16 17.33
CA GLY A 41 -5.32 0.05 16.78
C GLY A 41 -5.84 -1.17 16.00
N ILE A 42 -5.26 -2.36 16.19
CA ILE A 42 -5.61 -3.59 15.48
C ILE A 42 -6.49 -4.45 16.37
N THR A 43 -7.67 -4.86 15.88
CA THR A 43 -8.57 -5.79 16.58
C THR A 43 -8.49 -7.20 16.00
N GLU A 44 -8.37 -7.29 14.68
CA GLU A 44 -8.27 -8.52 13.93
C GLU A 44 -7.42 -8.33 12.66
N ARG A 45 -7.07 -9.43 12.01
CA ARG A 45 -6.42 -9.43 10.70
C ARG A 45 -6.94 -10.59 9.87
N ARG A 46 -6.64 -10.55 8.59
CA ARG A 46 -6.94 -11.62 7.65
C ARG A 46 -5.66 -12.40 7.37
N ILE A 47 -5.75 -13.70 7.41
CA ILE A 47 -4.61 -14.59 7.21
C ILE A 47 -5.01 -15.63 6.16
N ILE A 48 -4.15 -15.86 5.19
CA ILE A 48 -4.34 -16.93 4.20
C ILE A 48 -4.44 -18.29 4.88
N VAL A 49 -5.09 -19.23 4.22
CA VAL A 49 -5.08 -20.66 4.59
C VAL A 49 -4.19 -21.41 3.60
N ASP A 50 -4.57 -21.42 2.34
CA ASP A 50 -3.84 -22.14 1.28
C ASP A 50 -3.49 -21.20 0.09
N GLU A 51 -3.95 -19.96 0.13
CA GLU A 51 -3.73 -19.01 -0.96
C GLU A 51 -2.26 -18.60 -1.08
N THR A 52 -1.85 -18.30 -2.30
CA THR A 52 -0.54 -17.73 -2.62
C THR A 52 -0.62 -16.22 -2.78
N THR A 53 0.53 -15.56 -2.79
CA THR A 53 0.62 -14.11 -3.11
C THR A 53 0.04 -13.82 -4.50
N ALA A 54 0.28 -14.71 -5.46
CA ALA A 54 -0.27 -14.59 -6.81
C ALA A 54 -1.79 -14.79 -6.83
N ASP A 55 -2.36 -15.68 -6.01
CA ASP A 55 -3.81 -15.88 -5.92
C ASP A 55 -4.51 -14.62 -5.39
N LEU A 56 -3.97 -14.02 -4.32
CA LEU A 56 -4.49 -12.76 -3.79
C LEU A 56 -4.40 -11.64 -4.83
N ALA A 57 -3.25 -11.54 -5.53
CA ALA A 57 -3.06 -10.55 -6.61
C ALA A 57 -4.09 -10.74 -7.74
N TYR A 58 -4.37 -11.98 -8.12
CA TYR A 58 -5.34 -12.30 -9.16
C TYR A 58 -6.75 -11.86 -8.77
N GLN A 59 -7.20 -12.20 -7.56
CA GLN A 59 -8.54 -11.82 -7.10
C GLN A 59 -8.69 -10.29 -7.00
N ALA A 60 -7.67 -9.60 -6.48
CA ALA A 60 -7.66 -8.13 -6.43
C ALA A 60 -7.66 -7.52 -7.85
N ALA A 61 -6.92 -8.11 -8.80
CA ALA A 61 -6.88 -7.63 -10.19
C ALA A 61 -8.24 -7.77 -10.89
N ILE A 62 -8.93 -8.90 -10.73
CA ILE A 62 -10.29 -9.09 -11.28
C ILE A 62 -11.21 -8.00 -10.74
N ASN A 63 -11.29 -7.84 -9.42
CA ASN A 63 -12.14 -6.83 -8.79
C ASN A 63 -11.77 -5.40 -9.25
N THR A 64 -10.48 -5.13 -9.44
CA THR A 64 -9.98 -3.84 -9.92
C THR A 64 -10.42 -3.56 -11.36
N LEU A 65 -10.26 -4.52 -12.26
CA LEU A 65 -10.63 -4.39 -13.67
C LEU A 65 -12.13 -4.24 -13.86
N GLU A 66 -12.93 -5.00 -13.10
CA GLU A 66 -14.39 -4.89 -13.10
C GLU A 66 -14.86 -3.49 -12.66
N ASN A 67 -14.33 -2.98 -11.54
CA ASN A 67 -14.67 -1.65 -11.04
C ASN A 67 -14.18 -0.52 -11.97
N ALA A 68 -13.01 -0.69 -12.58
CA ALA A 68 -12.48 0.24 -13.57
C ALA A 68 -13.19 0.19 -14.92
N LYS A 69 -13.98 -0.87 -15.17
CA LYS A 69 -14.59 -1.18 -16.48
C LYS A 69 -13.56 -1.20 -17.61
N VAL A 70 -12.40 -1.78 -17.32
CA VAL A 70 -11.27 -1.89 -18.23
C VAL A 70 -11.10 -3.35 -18.64
N ASP A 71 -11.07 -3.59 -19.95
CA ASP A 71 -10.72 -4.92 -20.46
C ASP A 71 -9.22 -5.17 -20.21
N LYS A 72 -8.89 -6.36 -19.74
CA LYS A 72 -7.50 -6.78 -19.49
C LYS A 72 -6.61 -6.68 -20.73
N GLU A 73 -7.17 -6.86 -21.94
CA GLU A 73 -6.43 -6.72 -23.20
C GLU A 73 -6.10 -5.25 -23.54
N ASP A 74 -6.73 -4.30 -22.87
CA ASP A 74 -6.43 -2.87 -23.01
C ASP A 74 -5.26 -2.41 -22.13
N LEU A 75 -4.76 -3.26 -21.23
CA LEU A 75 -3.65 -2.90 -20.35
C LEU A 75 -2.35 -2.77 -21.14
N ASP A 76 -1.61 -1.72 -20.85
CA ASP A 76 -0.30 -1.45 -21.46
C ASP A 76 0.86 -1.92 -20.57
N LEU A 77 0.63 -2.04 -19.26
CA LEU A 77 1.61 -2.45 -18.26
C LEU A 77 0.94 -3.06 -17.04
N ILE A 78 1.57 -4.09 -16.47
CA ILE A 78 1.20 -4.68 -15.17
C ILE A 78 2.37 -4.52 -14.20
N MET A 79 2.13 -3.88 -13.07
CA MET A 79 3.07 -3.80 -11.96
C MET A 79 2.49 -4.50 -10.74
N VAL A 80 3.27 -5.38 -10.12
CA VAL A 80 2.92 -5.97 -8.82
C VAL A 80 3.90 -5.46 -7.76
N VAL A 81 3.35 -4.89 -6.71
CA VAL A 81 4.10 -4.49 -5.51
C VAL A 81 4.05 -5.65 -4.53
N THR A 82 5.19 -6.23 -4.24
CA THR A 82 5.28 -7.29 -3.23
C THR A 82 6.67 -7.38 -2.63
N SER A 83 6.73 -7.70 -1.35
CA SER A 83 7.93 -8.06 -0.62
C SER A 83 7.87 -9.51 -0.10
N SER A 84 6.75 -10.20 -0.35
CA SER A 84 6.49 -11.59 0.03
C SER A 84 6.07 -12.43 -1.20
N PRO A 85 6.87 -12.44 -2.30
CA PRO A 85 6.54 -13.22 -3.48
C PRO A 85 6.59 -14.72 -3.19
N ASP A 86 5.78 -15.51 -3.91
CA ASP A 86 5.79 -16.97 -3.76
C ASP A 86 7.10 -17.60 -4.24
N GLN A 87 7.81 -16.90 -5.13
CA GLN A 87 9.08 -17.32 -5.72
C GLN A 87 9.87 -16.11 -6.23
N ILE A 88 11.18 -16.27 -6.40
CA ILE A 88 12.04 -15.19 -6.93
C ILE A 88 11.80 -15.02 -8.44
N SER A 89 11.58 -16.10 -9.19
CA SER A 89 11.38 -16.10 -10.65
C SER A 89 10.52 -17.29 -11.09
N PRO A 90 9.57 -17.08 -12.02
CA PRO A 90 9.15 -15.80 -12.61
C PRO A 90 8.55 -14.84 -11.58
N SER A 91 8.48 -13.55 -11.94
CA SER A 91 7.88 -12.53 -11.07
C SER A 91 6.39 -12.78 -10.81
N THR A 92 5.87 -12.24 -9.71
CA THR A 92 4.44 -12.31 -9.38
C THR A 92 3.60 -11.64 -10.48
N ALA A 93 4.08 -10.54 -11.06
CA ALA A 93 3.42 -9.86 -12.17
C ALA A 93 3.33 -10.73 -13.44
N CYS A 94 4.39 -11.49 -13.78
CA CYS A 94 4.34 -12.45 -14.89
C CYS A 94 3.37 -13.61 -14.60
N THR A 95 3.32 -14.07 -13.36
CA THR A 95 2.36 -15.08 -12.92
C THR A 95 0.92 -14.54 -13.03
N LEU A 96 0.68 -13.31 -12.56
CA LEU A 96 -0.61 -12.63 -12.67
C LEU A 96 -1.04 -12.44 -14.14
N HIS A 97 -0.12 -12.02 -15.01
CA HIS A 97 -0.37 -11.89 -16.46
C HIS A 97 -0.89 -13.21 -17.06
N LYS A 98 -0.23 -14.34 -16.72
CA LYS A 98 -0.66 -15.68 -17.13
C LYS A 98 -2.05 -16.03 -16.54
N MET A 99 -2.29 -15.77 -15.24
CA MET A 99 -3.56 -16.10 -14.58
C MET A 99 -4.72 -15.29 -15.16
N LEU A 100 -4.50 -14.02 -15.50
CA LEU A 100 -5.47 -13.18 -16.21
C LEU A 100 -5.73 -13.65 -17.65
N ASN A 101 -4.89 -14.56 -18.18
CA ASN A 101 -4.99 -15.07 -19.54
C ASN A 101 -5.03 -13.94 -20.58
N ILE A 102 -4.17 -12.94 -20.42
CA ILE A 102 -3.99 -11.84 -21.38
C ILE A 102 -3.28 -12.40 -22.62
N LYS A 103 -3.77 -12.05 -23.81
CA LYS A 103 -3.22 -12.55 -25.10
C LYS A 103 -2.18 -11.60 -25.70
N LYS A 104 -2.28 -10.33 -25.35
CA LYS A 104 -1.34 -9.29 -25.78
C LYS A 104 -0.01 -9.42 -25.03
N ASP A 105 1.09 -9.14 -25.69
CA ASP A 105 2.40 -9.00 -25.04
C ASP A 105 2.42 -7.72 -24.20
N THR A 106 2.06 -7.85 -22.93
CA THR A 106 2.00 -6.75 -21.97
C THR A 106 3.19 -6.84 -21.00
N PRO A 107 4.08 -5.84 -20.95
CA PRO A 107 5.16 -5.79 -19.96
C PRO A 107 4.64 -6.00 -18.55
N SER A 108 5.32 -6.86 -17.77
CA SER A 108 4.87 -7.23 -16.42
C SER A 108 6.09 -7.44 -15.52
N PHE A 109 6.17 -6.72 -14.40
CA PHE A 109 7.28 -6.83 -13.44
C PHE A 109 6.87 -6.48 -12.02
N ASP A 110 7.65 -6.98 -11.04
CA ASP A 110 7.47 -6.69 -9.63
C ASP A 110 8.27 -5.45 -9.20
N ILE A 111 7.73 -4.72 -8.21
CA ILE A 111 8.41 -3.65 -7.48
C ILE A 111 8.51 -4.06 -6.02
N ASN A 112 9.73 -4.04 -5.48
CA ASN A 112 9.97 -4.25 -4.06
C ASN A 112 10.60 -3.00 -3.43
N ALA A 113 9.78 -2.23 -2.73
CA ALA A 113 10.18 -1.19 -1.78
C ALA A 113 9.36 -1.35 -0.49
N VAL A 114 9.04 -2.59 -0.16
CA VAL A 114 8.28 -3.02 1.02
C VAL A 114 6.98 -2.17 1.15
N CYS A 115 6.70 -1.63 2.34
CA CYS A 115 5.51 -0.81 2.58
C CYS A 115 5.45 0.48 1.74
N GLY A 116 6.61 1.02 1.33
CA GLY A 116 6.70 2.19 0.43
C GLY A 116 6.40 1.88 -1.04
N GLY A 117 6.41 0.59 -1.40
CA GLY A 117 6.37 0.13 -2.78
C GLY A 117 5.18 0.62 -3.60
N PHE A 118 4.00 0.77 -2.97
CA PHE A 118 2.82 1.25 -3.70
C PHE A 118 2.96 2.72 -4.12
N VAL A 119 3.51 3.60 -3.27
CA VAL A 119 3.77 5.01 -3.63
C VAL A 119 4.84 5.10 -4.73
N TYR A 120 5.86 4.23 -4.69
CA TYR A 120 6.86 4.11 -5.74
C TYR A 120 6.21 3.69 -7.08
N ALA A 121 5.41 2.62 -7.08
CA ALA A 121 4.70 2.16 -8.27
C ALA A 121 3.80 3.25 -8.86
N MET A 122 3.06 3.97 -8.01
CA MET A 122 2.23 5.10 -8.42
C MET A 122 3.04 6.24 -9.05
N SER A 123 4.20 6.58 -8.47
CA SER A 123 5.10 7.61 -9.02
C SER A 123 5.63 7.23 -10.40
N PHE A 124 6.09 5.99 -10.57
CA PHE A 124 6.56 5.49 -11.87
C PHE A 124 5.42 5.44 -12.89
N ALA A 125 4.27 4.86 -12.54
CA ALA A 125 3.12 4.76 -13.42
C ALA A 125 2.62 6.15 -13.88
N SER A 126 2.52 7.10 -12.96
CA SER A 126 2.12 8.48 -13.27
C SER A 126 3.08 9.13 -14.28
N THR A 127 4.38 8.93 -14.10
CA THR A 127 5.40 9.46 -15.02
C THR A 127 5.29 8.81 -16.40
N LEU A 128 5.08 7.49 -16.46
CA LEU A 128 4.92 6.75 -17.72
C LEU A 128 3.65 7.18 -18.49
N ILE A 129 2.54 7.42 -17.79
CA ILE A 129 1.31 7.93 -18.42
C ILE A 129 1.50 9.39 -18.86
N SER A 130 2.04 10.24 -18.00
CA SER A 130 2.27 11.66 -18.31
C SER A 130 3.23 11.87 -19.49
N SER A 131 4.20 10.97 -19.70
CA SER A 131 5.09 10.97 -20.85
C SER A 131 4.42 10.50 -22.15
N GLY A 132 3.23 9.93 -22.08
CA GLY A 132 2.53 9.32 -23.21
C GLY A 132 3.02 7.92 -23.59
N ALA A 133 3.95 7.32 -22.84
CA ALA A 133 4.48 5.98 -23.12
C ALA A 133 3.40 4.89 -22.92
N TYR A 134 2.54 5.07 -21.93
CA TYR A 134 1.45 4.15 -21.58
C TYR A 134 0.15 4.92 -21.33
N LYS A 135 -1.00 4.25 -21.45
CA LYS A 135 -2.32 4.85 -21.24
C LYS A 135 -3.11 4.20 -20.11
N LYS A 136 -2.94 2.89 -19.88
CA LYS A 136 -3.62 2.12 -18.85
C LYS A 136 -2.63 1.19 -18.16
N ILE A 137 -2.39 1.41 -16.88
CA ILE A 137 -1.46 0.63 -16.08
C ILE A 137 -2.22 -0.01 -14.92
N LEU A 138 -2.15 -1.33 -14.83
CA LEU A 138 -2.64 -2.07 -13.66
C LEU A 138 -1.55 -2.11 -12.60
N ILE A 139 -1.86 -1.63 -11.40
CA ILE A 139 -0.98 -1.69 -10.23
C ILE A 139 -1.68 -2.51 -9.16
N ILE A 140 -1.11 -3.65 -8.80
CA ILE A 140 -1.59 -4.51 -7.72
C ILE A 140 -0.51 -4.60 -6.65
N ALA A 141 -0.88 -4.42 -5.39
CA ALA A 141 -0.03 -4.78 -4.27
C ALA A 141 -0.61 -6.02 -3.60
N SER A 142 0.23 -7.03 -3.34
CA SER A 142 -0.18 -8.31 -2.76
C SER A 142 0.86 -8.82 -1.79
N GLU A 143 0.42 -9.16 -0.57
CA GLU A 143 1.32 -9.54 0.50
C GLU A 143 0.78 -10.71 1.32
N THR A 144 1.65 -11.66 1.64
CA THR A 144 1.39 -12.81 2.50
C THR A 144 2.39 -12.87 3.65
N TYR A 145 2.37 -11.85 4.50
CA TYR A 145 3.31 -11.69 5.62
C TYR A 145 3.18 -12.78 6.67
N SER A 146 2.02 -13.43 6.76
CA SER A 146 1.83 -14.57 7.66
C SER A 146 2.81 -15.72 7.39
N LYS A 147 3.23 -15.94 6.14
CA LYS A 147 4.25 -16.94 5.75
C LYS A 147 5.64 -16.66 6.35
N HIS A 148 5.90 -15.38 6.66
CA HIS A 148 7.17 -14.91 7.19
C HIS A 148 7.10 -14.53 8.68
N THR A 149 6.00 -14.88 9.35
CA THR A 149 5.73 -14.50 10.73
C THR A 149 6.03 -15.66 11.68
N ASN A 150 6.84 -15.42 12.71
CA ASN A 150 6.95 -16.34 13.84
C ASN A 150 5.79 -16.06 14.80
N VAL A 151 4.88 -17.01 14.92
CA VAL A 151 3.67 -16.87 15.77
C VAL A 151 3.98 -16.83 17.28
N TYR A 152 5.20 -17.16 17.68
CA TYR A 152 5.69 -17.07 19.06
C TYR A 152 6.45 -15.77 19.32
N ASP A 153 6.69 -14.94 18.31
CA ASP A 153 7.27 -13.61 18.45
C ASP A 153 6.14 -12.59 18.64
N ARG A 154 6.30 -11.68 19.59
CA ARG A 154 5.32 -10.63 19.87
C ARG A 154 4.97 -9.76 18.66
N ASN A 155 5.90 -9.63 17.72
CA ASN A 155 5.67 -8.88 16.47
C ASN A 155 4.64 -9.54 15.54
N CYS A 156 4.21 -10.80 15.78
CA CYS A 156 3.17 -11.46 14.98
C CYS A 156 1.82 -10.72 15.01
N VAL A 157 1.58 -9.87 16.01
CA VAL A 157 0.33 -9.11 16.15
C VAL A 157 0.16 -8.00 15.11
N PHE A 158 1.23 -7.60 14.41
CA PHE A 158 1.16 -6.47 13.48
C PHE A 158 0.51 -6.83 12.15
N PHE A 159 0.87 -7.96 11.56
CA PHE A 159 0.66 -8.21 10.14
C PHE A 159 -0.58 -9.03 9.82
N GLY A 160 -1.15 -8.73 8.66
CA GLY A 160 -2.17 -9.50 7.97
C GLY A 160 -1.78 -9.74 6.52
N ASP A 161 -2.61 -10.51 5.80
CA ASP A 161 -2.48 -10.85 4.39
C ASP A 161 -3.60 -10.20 3.58
N GLY A 162 -3.30 -9.89 2.32
CA GLY A 162 -4.29 -9.32 1.41
C GLY A 162 -3.66 -8.70 0.17
N ALA A 163 -4.52 -8.31 -0.73
CA ALA A 163 -4.14 -7.59 -1.94
C ALA A 163 -5.12 -6.46 -2.24
N GLY A 164 -4.61 -5.42 -2.86
CA GLY A 164 -5.40 -4.33 -3.39
C GLY A 164 -4.71 -3.67 -4.57
N GLY A 165 -5.46 -2.92 -5.36
CA GLY A 165 -4.87 -2.29 -6.53
C GLY A 165 -5.79 -1.28 -7.18
N LEU A 166 -5.29 -0.72 -8.27
CA LEU A 166 -6.02 0.21 -9.12
C LEU A 166 -5.58 0.09 -10.59
N VAL A 167 -6.43 0.58 -11.49
CA VAL A 167 -6.01 0.95 -12.84
C VAL A 167 -5.77 2.45 -12.86
N LEU A 168 -4.54 2.85 -13.16
CA LEU A 168 -4.19 4.23 -13.47
C LEU A 168 -4.34 4.45 -14.97
N GLY A 169 -4.99 5.55 -15.35
CA GLY A 169 -5.26 5.86 -16.75
C GLY A 169 -5.09 7.33 -17.08
N THR A 170 -5.34 7.67 -18.35
CA THR A 170 -5.27 9.05 -18.84
C THR A 170 -6.51 9.84 -18.43
N SER A 171 -6.34 11.11 -18.11
CA SER A 171 -7.37 12.10 -17.83
C SER A 171 -7.03 13.42 -18.53
N LYS A 172 -8.02 14.30 -18.67
CA LYS A 172 -7.78 15.67 -19.20
C LYS A 172 -7.31 16.64 -18.14
N ASN A 173 -7.83 16.48 -16.90
CA ASN A 173 -7.66 17.45 -15.83
C ASN A 173 -6.96 16.89 -14.58
N GLY A 174 -6.87 15.57 -14.46
CA GLY A 174 -6.21 14.93 -13.34
C GLY A 174 -4.69 15.10 -13.38
N TRP A 175 -4.08 15.15 -12.21
CA TRP A 175 -2.63 15.28 -12.07
C TRP A 175 -2.15 14.61 -10.78
N SER A 176 -0.86 14.35 -10.70
CA SER A 176 -0.21 13.94 -9.45
C SER A 176 1.13 14.61 -9.24
N ILE A 177 1.53 14.74 -8.00
CA ILE A 177 2.87 15.13 -7.57
C ILE A 177 3.35 14.11 -6.56
N GLY A 178 4.47 13.46 -6.83
CA GLY A 178 5.07 12.45 -5.97
C GLY A 178 6.50 12.80 -5.58
N HIS A 179 6.84 12.47 -4.33
CA HIS A 179 8.20 12.47 -3.80
C HIS A 179 8.50 11.09 -3.25
N ILE A 180 9.54 10.45 -3.78
CA ILE A 180 10.05 9.16 -3.30
C ILE A 180 11.52 9.29 -2.94
N ALA A 181 11.93 8.67 -1.85
CA ALA A 181 13.30 8.71 -1.37
C ALA A 181 13.67 7.43 -0.62
N SER A 182 14.95 7.14 -0.56
CA SER A 182 15.48 6.03 0.22
C SER A 182 16.78 6.41 0.92
N ASN A 183 17.07 5.71 2.01
CA ASN A 183 18.31 5.90 2.76
C ASN A 183 18.77 4.54 3.31
N GLY A 184 19.85 4.00 2.77
CA GLY A 184 20.48 2.76 3.21
C GLY A 184 21.27 2.88 4.52
N SER A 185 20.80 3.69 5.48
CA SER A 185 21.43 3.80 6.81
C SER A 185 21.39 2.49 7.60
N GLY A 186 22.23 2.36 8.63
CA GLY A 186 22.29 1.16 9.48
C GLY A 186 20.93 0.71 10.02
N SER A 187 20.10 1.63 10.53
CA SER A 187 18.73 1.31 11.01
C SER A 187 17.78 0.87 9.90
N GLY A 188 18.00 1.28 8.65
CA GLY A 188 17.23 0.80 7.50
C GLY A 188 17.49 -0.68 7.19
N MET A 189 18.65 -1.19 7.59
CA MET A 189 19.03 -2.59 7.39
C MET A 189 18.69 -3.49 8.60
N THR A 190 18.44 -2.93 9.76
CA THR A 190 18.20 -3.67 11.02
C THR A 190 16.82 -3.49 11.60
N GLY A 191 16.20 -2.33 11.41
CA GLY A 191 14.90 -1.99 11.98
C GLY A 191 13.77 -2.93 11.56
N PHE A 192 13.80 -3.40 10.31
CA PHE A 192 12.96 -4.48 9.82
C PHE A 192 13.71 -5.27 8.74
N ARG A 193 13.79 -6.58 8.90
CA ARG A 193 14.39 -7.51 7.93
C ARG A 193 13.44 -8.68 7.70
N MET A 194 13.29 -9.07 6.43
CA MET A 194 12.58 -10.28 6.03
C MET A 194 13.50 -11.11 5.14
N PRO A 195 14.22 -12.09 5.72
CA PRO A 195 15.05 -13.02 4.97
C PRO A 195 14.20 -13.96 4.09
N LEU A 196 14.81 -14.58 3.08
CA LEU A 196 14.10 -15.49 2.17
C LEU A 196 13.59 -16.75 2.86
N SER A 197 14.29 -17.24 3.89
CA SER A 197 14.01 -18.53 4.54
C SER A 197 13.59 -18.42 6.00
N ASP A 198 13.80 -17.27 6.63
CA ASP A 198 13.56 -17.09 8.05
C ASP A 198 12.41 -16.13 8.29
N PRO A 199 11.75 -16.19 9.45
CA PRO A 199 10.78 -15.18 9.85
C PRO A 199 11.39 -13.78 9.87
N PHE A 200 10.55 -12.77 9.64
CA PHE A 200 11.00 -11.39 9.75
C PHE A 200 11.44 -11.04 11.18
N THR A 201 12.33 -10.07 11.28
CA THR A 201 12.72 -9.44 12.55
C THR A 201 12.39 -7.94 12.50
N MET A 202 11.93 -7.38 13.63
CA MET A 202 11.56 -5.98 13.72
C MET A 202 11.98 -5.36 15.05
N ILE A 203 12.64 -4.20 14.96
CA ILE A 203 12.92 -3.33 16.10
C ILE A 203 11.92 -2.18 16.05
N GLY A 204 10.78 -2.35 16.70
CA GLY A 204 9.64 -1.44 16.60
C GLY A 204 9.97 0.03 16.92
N ARG A 205 10.95 0.28 17.81
CA ARG A 205 11.41 1.63 18.13
C ARG A 205 12.06 2.31 16.91
N GLU A 206 12.97 1.63 16.21
CA GLU A 206 13.65 2.18 15.02
C GLU A 206 12.64 2.46 13.89
N VAL A 207 11.67 1.55 13.71
CA VAL A 207 10.57 1.74 12.76
C VAL A 207 9.75 2.98 13.11
N TRP A 208 9.40 3.14 14.37
CA TRP A 208 8.62 4.29 14.84
C TRP A 208 9.39 5.61 14.65
N GLU A 209 10.64 5.69 15.12
CA GLU A 209 11.49 6.87 15.01
C GLU A 209 11.66 7.32 13.55
N GLN A 210 11.87 6.36 12.64
CA GLN A 210 11.97 6.66 11.21
C GLN A 210 10.63 7.14 10.64
N ALA A 211 9.53 6.45 10.92
CA ALA A 211 8.23 6.78 10.37
C ALA A 211 7.78 8.21 10.74
N VAL A 212 7.87 8.57 12.03
CA VAL A 212 7.43 9.89 12.51
C VAL A 212 8.33 11.03 12.04
N ARG A 213 9.53 10.72 11.56
CA ARG A 213 10.44 11.70 10.95
C ARG A 213 10.16 11.89 9.46
N VAL A 214 10.20 10.80 8.67
CA VAL A 214 10.20 10.94 7.20
C VAL A 214 8.82 11.14 6.59
N LEU A 215 7.75 10.65 7.22
CA LEU A 215 6.41 10.79 6.66
C LEU A 215 5.95 12.26 6.66
N PRO A 216 6.03 13.01 7.79
CA PRO A 216 5.69 14.44 7.77
C PRO A 216 6.57 15.26 6.82
N GLU A 217 7.89 14.98 6.77
CA GLU A 217 8.79 15.65 5.84
C GLU A 217 8.38 15.42 4.38
N SER A 218 8.12 14.17 4.01
CA SER A 218 7.72 13.79 2.65
C SER A 218 6.34 14.37 2.27
N ILE A 219 5.39 14.41 3.21
CA ILE A 219 4.07 15.03 3.00
C ILE A 219 4.22 16.53 2.73
N LYS A 220 4.99 17.25 3.55
CA LYS A 220 5.22 18.69 3.37
C LYS A 220 5.83 19.00 2.01
N ILE A 221 6.83 18.20 1.57
CA ILE A 221 7.47 18.38 0.25
C ILE A 221 6.44 18.30 -0.89
N VAL A 222 5.58 17.28 -0.91
CA VAL A 222 4.61 17.14 -2.02
C VAL A 222 3.51 18.19 -1.96
N MET A 223 3.13 18.66 -0.78
CA MET A 223 2.15 19.73 -0.60
C MET A 223 2.72 21.09 -1.07
N GLU A 224 3.96 21.40 -0.71
CA GLU A 224 4.67 22.58 -1.19
C GLU A 224 4.82 22.58 -2.73
N GLU A 225 5.26 21.44 -3.30
CA GLU A 225 5.36 21.30 -4.78
C GLU A 225 4.00 21.38 -5.47
N ALA A 226 2.91 21.02 -4.78
CA ALA A 226 1.55 21.09 -5.28
C ALA A 226 0.90 22.47 -5.08
N GLU A 227 1.53 23.35 -4.31
CA GLU A 227 0.98 24.64 -3.86
C GLU A 227 -0.35 24.47 -3.11
N LEU A 228 -0.40 23.48 -2.17
CA LEU A 228 -1.59 23.11 -1.41
C LEU A 228 -1.37 23.30 0.09
N GLU A 229 -2.46 23.72 0.76
CA GLU A 229 -2.58 23.70 2.21
C GLU A 229 -3.24 22.39 2.71
N VAL A 230 -3.14 22.11 4.00
CA VAL A 230 -3.71 20.88 4.61
C VAL A 230 -5.22 20.76 4.36
N ASP A 231 -5.93 21.88 4.41
CA ASP A 231 -7.38 21.94 4.22
C ASP A 231 -7.82 21.66 2.77
N ASP A 232 -6.88 21.70 1.81
CA ASP A 232 -7.15 21.31 0.42
C ASP A 232 -7.20 19.79 0.24
N ILE A 233 -6.65 19.02 1.19
CA ILE A 233 -6.59 17.55 1.13
C ILE A 233 -7.87 16.96 1.68
N LYS A 234 -8.61 16.28 0.84
CA LYS A 234 -9.82 15.55 1.25
C LYS A 234 -9.52 14.40 2.19
N LEU A 235 -8.53 13.59 1.82
CA LEU A 235 -8.22 12.36 2.56
C LEU A 235 -6.73 12.00 2.44
N LEU A 236 -6.10 11.78 3.57
CA LEU A 236 -4.82 11.08 3.66
C LEU A 236 -5.08 9.58 3.73
N VAL A 237 -4.56 8.83 2.77
CA VAL A 237 -4.59 7.37 2.73
C VAL A 237 -3.16 6.85 2.95
N PRO A 238 -2.73 6.67 4.21
CA PRO A 238 -1.37 6.27 4.52
C PRO A 238 -1.20 4.77 4.51
N HIS A 239 0.04 4.30 4.47
CA HIS A 239 0.39 2.98 4.99
C HIS A 239 -0.17 2.80 6.40
N GLN A 240 -0.54 1.58 6.79
CA GLN A 240 -1.28 1.24 8.01
C GLN A 240 -0.38 0.57 9.08
N PRO A 241 0.66 1.24 9.64
CA PRO A 241 1.63 0.59 10.53
C PRO A 241 1.11 0.43 11.95
N SER A 242 0.59 1.50 12.54
CA SER A 242 -0.10 1.54 13.83
C SER A 242 -0.84 2.86 14.00
N ILE A 243 -1.90 2.87 14.80
CA ILE A 243 -2.72 4.07 15.05
C ILE A 243 -1.89 5.20 15.69
N ASN A 244 -0.90 4.86 16.53
CA ASN A 244 -0.08 5.86 17.19
C ASN A 244 0.87 6.59 16.22
N ILE A 245 1.42 5.88 15.21
CA ILE A 245 2.18 6.52 14.14
C ILE A 245 1.27 7.46 13.34
N LEU A 246 0.08 6.99 12.93
CA LEU A 246 -0.86 7.81 12.17
C LEU A 246 -1.27 9.08 12.91
N LYS A 247 -1.60 8.97 14.21
CA LYS A 247 -1.92 10.13 15.06
C LYS A 247 -0.77 11.12 15.15
N THR A 248 0.46 10.63 15.28
CA THR A 248 1.65 11.48 15.36
C THR A 248 1.89 12.20 14.03
N VAL A 249 1.84 11.48 12.91
CA VAL A 249 2.02 12.05 11.58
C VAL A 249 0.94 13.10 11.28
N ALA A 250 -0.33 12.77 11.51
CA ALA A 250 -1.45 13.70 11.31
C ALA A 250 -1.27 15.00 12.10
N LYS A 251 -0.89 14.90 13.38
CA LYS A 251 -0.60 16.05 14.24
C LYS A 251 0.55 16.92 13.70
N GLU A 252 1.65 16.29 13.25
CA GLU A 252 2.85 16.99 12.75
C GLU A 252 2.59 17.73 11.42
N VAL A 253 1.63 17.27 10.63
CA VAL A 253 1.23 17.95 9.39
C VAL A 253 0.00 18.84 9.58
N GLY A 254 -0.58 18.93 10.78
CA GLY A 254 -1.76 19.76 11.07
C GLY A 254 -3.08 19.18 10.57
N MET A 255 -3.17 17.88 10.30
CA MET A 255 -4.37 17.24 9.76
C MET A 255 -5.22 16.59 10.87
N SER A 256 -6.56 16.73 10.77
CA SER A 256 -7.48 16.00 11.63
C SER A 256 -7.42 14.49 11.33
N MET A 257 -7.55 13.66 12.36
CA MET A 257 -7.70 12.20 12.17
C MET A 257 -8.99 11.82 11.41
N ASP A 258 -9.97 12.67 11.35
CA ASP A 258 -11.18 12.46 10.52
C ASP A 258 -10.88 12.46 9.02
N ASN A 259 -9.77 13.11 8.62
CA ASN A 259 -9.28 13.14 7.25
C ASN A 259 -8.17 12.11 7.01
N VAL A 260 -7.98 11.14 7.92
CA VAL A 260 -7.00 10.04 7.78
C VAL A 260 -7.72 8.72 7.67
N LYS A 261 -7.59 8.07 6.52
CA LYS A 261 -8.18 6.75 6.30
C LYS A 261 -7.48 5.68 7.13
N THR A 262 -8.25 4.95 7.93
CA THR A 262 -7.73 3.86 8.76
C THR A 262 -8.52 2.58 8.53
N VAL A 263 -7.83 1.49 8.22
CA VAL A 263 -8.41 0.15 8.03
C VAL A 263 -7.67 -0.93 8.83
N GLN A 264 -6.55 -0.57 9.49
CA GLN A 264 -5.73 -1.53 10.25
C GLN A 264 -6.49 -2.21 11.38
N HIS A 265 -7.57 -1.62 11.90
CA HIS A 265 -8.37 -2.24 12.94
C HIS A 265 -8.99 -3.57 12.48
N LYS A 266 -9.29 -3.73 11.19
CA LYS A 266 -9.89 -4.93 10.58
C LYS A 266 -8.88 -5.84 9.91
N TYR A 267 -7.76 -5.27 9.41
CA TYR A 267 -6.89 -5.99 8.48
C TYR A 267 -5.44 -6.09 8.96
N GLY A 268 -5.08 -5.36 10.01
CA GLY A 268 -3.68 -5.23 10.43
C GLY A 268 -2.85 -4.41 9.44
N ASN A 269 -1.55 -4.57 9.55
CA ASN A 269 -0.59 -4.05 8.60
C ASN A 269 -0.40 -5.06 7.45
N ILE A 270 -0.80 -4.71 6.23
CA ILE A 270 -0.62 -5.55 5.03
C ILE A 270 0.50 -4.94 4.14
N ALA A 271 1.55 -4.46 4.76
CA ALA A 271 2.74 -3.91 4.10
C ALA A 271 2.40 -3.06 2.86
N GLY A 272 2.90 -3.41 1.66
CA GLY A 272 2.66 -2.67 0.42
C GLY A 272 1.20 -2.60 -0.01
N ALA A 273 0.36 -3.56 0.39
CA ALA A 273 -1.06 -3.61 0.03
C ALA A 273 -1.95 -2.73 0.94
N SER A 274 -1.43 -2.19 2.05
CA SER A 274 -2.22 -1.37 2.99
C SER A 274 -2.87 -0.16 2.34
N ILE A 275 -2.14 0.59 1.51
CA ILE A 275 -2.67 1.80 0.84
C ILE A 275 -3.77 1.45 -0.16
N PRO A 276 -3.58 0.56 -1.15
CA PRO A 276 -4.61 0.29 -2.14
C PRO A 276 -5.86 -0.36 -1.54
N ILE A 277 -5.75 -1.14 -0.46
CA ILE A 277 -6.90 -1.66 0.29
C ILE A 277 -7.66 -0.52 0.97
N ALA A 278 -6.97 0.39 1.65
CA ALA A 278 -7.58 1.55 2.31
C ALA A 278 -8.20 2.51 1.28
N LEU A 279 -7.55 2.71 0.14
CA LEU A 279 -8.03 3.54 -0.95
C LEU A 279 -9.31 2.94 -1.56
N HIS A 280 -9.33 1.62 -1.81
CA HIS A 280 -10.54 0.93 -2.29
C HIS A 280 -11.69 1.05 -1.28
N ASP A 281 -11.42 0.88 0.02
CA ASP A 281 -12.44 1.05 1.06
C ASP A 281 -13.00 2.48 1.07
N ALA A 282 -12.17 3.51 0.87
CA ALA A 282 -12.61 4.89 0.78
C ALA A 282 -13.51 5.15 -0.44
N PHE A 283 -13.13 4.66 -1.62
CA PHE A 283 -13.98 4.76 -2.82
C PHE A 283 -15.31 4.01 -2.66
N LYS A 284 -15.28 2.81 -2.12
CA LYS A 284 -16.48 1.99 -1.89
C LYS A 284 -17.47 2.65 -0.93
N ASN A 285 -16.97 3.40 0.04
CA ASN A 285 -17.79 4.11 1.03
C ASN A 285 -18.16 5.55 0.59
N ASN A 286 -17.84 5.96 -0.65
CA ASN A 286 -18.07 7.29 -1.19
C ASN A 286 -17.42 8.42 -0.33
N GLU A 287 -16.24 8.14 0.22
CA GLU A 287 -15.46 9.13 0.98
C GLU A 287 -14.62 10.02 0.06
N ILE A 288 -14.49 9.64 -1.21
CA ILE A 288 -13.72 10.34 -2.25
C ILE A 288 -14.63 10.57 -3.46
N GLU A 289 -14.67 11.82 -3.94
CA GLU A 289 -15.40 12.23 -5.12
C GLU A 289 -14.46 12.90 -6.15
N LYS A 290 -14.97 13.10 -7.39
CA LYS A 290 -14.21 13.84 -8.42
C LYS A 290 -13.99 15.29 -7.97
N GLY A 291 -12.79 15.81 -8.21
CA GLY A 291 -12.33 17.08 -7.70
C GLY A 291 -11.54 16.99 -6.40
N ASP A 292 -11.64 15.88 -5.69
CA ASP A 292 -10.92 15.70 -4.45
C ASP A 292 -9.41 15.50 -4.65
N LYS A 293 -8.64 16.01 -3.72
CA LYS A 293 -7.20 15.77 -3.62
C LYS A 293 -6.92 14.70 -2.57
N ILE A 294 -6.31 13.62 -3.01
CA ILE A 294 -5.97 12.45 -2.18
C ILE A 294 -4.47 12.49 -1.91
N LEU A 295 -4.09 12.31 -0.65
CA LEU A 295 -2.69 12.23 -0.24
C LEU A 295 -2.35 10.79 0.15
N LEU A 296 -1.38 10.19 -0.53
CA LEU A 296 -0.81 8.89 -0.18
C LEU A 296 0.52 9.10 0.54
N SER A 297 0.84 8.29 1.55
CA SER A 297 2.13 8.36 2.25
C SER A 297 2.52 7.02 2.85
N ALA A 298 3.78 6.61 2.67
CA ALA A 298 4.28 5.35 3.18
C ALA A 298 5.78 5.40 3.50
N VAL A 299 6.19 4.57 4.46
CA VAL A 299 7.58 4.23 4.73
C VAL A 299 7.71 2.71 4.89
N GLY A 300 8.70 2.13 4.28
CA GLY A 300 9.06 0.72 4.38
C GLY A 300 10.51 0.54 4.80
N SER A 301 10.84 -0.71 5.09
CA SER A 301 12.22 -1.11 5.35
C SER A 301 13.15 -0.71 4.20
N GLY A 302 14.39 -0.41 4.55
CA GLY A 302 15.36 -0.05 3.54
C GLY A 302 16.27 1.13 3.95
N TRP A 303 15.87 2.27 4.46
CA TRP A 303 14.49 2.75 4.47
C TRP A 303 14.10 3.26 3.09
N ALA A 304 12.86 3.01 2.70
CA ALA A 304 12.27 3.53 1.48
C ALA A 304 10.93 4.22 1.82
N TRP A 305 10.74 5.48 1.42
CA TRP A 305 9.52 6.23 1.75
C TRP A 305 9.08 7.12 0.60
N GLY A 306 7.87 7.58 0.68
CA GLY A 306 7.34 8.56 -0.25
C GLY A 306 5.96 9.04 0.12
N SER A 307 5.59 10.16 -0.47
CA SER A 307 4.26 10.72 -0.46
C SER A 307 3.85 11.15 -1.86
N MET A 308 2.55 11.18 -2.12
CA MET A 308 2.00 11.58 -3.41
C MET A 308 0.65 12.25 -3.21
N VAL A 309 0.48 13.41 -3.83
CA VAL A 309 -0.85 14.03 -4.01
C VAL A 309 -1.38 13.63 -5.37
N ILE A 310 -2.65 13.25 -5.42
CA ILE A 310 -3.41 12.94 -6.63
C ILE A 310 -4.62 13.86 -6.66
N ASN A 311 -4.77 14.65 -7.72
CA ASN A 311 -6.01 15.34 -8.02
C ASN A 311 -6.89 14.40 -8.84
N TYR A 312 -7.97 13.91 -8.20
CA TYR A 312 -8.84 12.89 -8.79
C TYR A 312 -9.88 13.57 -9.70
N GLU A 313 -9.67 13.48 -11.00
CA GLU A 313 -10.51 14.10 -12.03
C GLU A 313 -10.69 13.16 -13.24
N ASP A 314 -11.65 13.51 -14.12
CA ASP A 314 -11.88 12.84 -15.42
C ASP A 314 -10.84 13.22 -16.47
#